data_0a5fad119d4cc5538ab0a0b28e7be98a
#
_entry.id   0a5fad119d4cc5538ab0a0b28e7be98a
#
_cell.length_a   1.000
_cell.length_b   1.000
_cell.length_c   1.000
_cell.angle_alpha   90.00
_cell.angle_beta   90.00
_cell.angle_gamma   90.00
#
_symmetry.space_group_name_H-M   'P 1'
#
loop_
_entity.id
_entity.type
_entity.pdbx_description
1 polymer ?
#
loop_
_entity_poly.entity_id
_entity_poly.type
_entity_poly.pdbx_seq_one_letter_code
_entity_poly.pdbx_strand_id
1 'polypeptide(L)'
;MARRYIGEMRPGERIEDQVFLIASKDLRTTTQGALYIHAVLADRTGQVPSRVWQATEELFQSLPEGGFARFKGRAENYKGTLQFIIEAIRPVKEDEVELAEFLPRTDRDIDRMWARVTEILNRIEQPDLRRLVDKFLADEELMRRFRTAPAAIALHHSYIGGLLEHTLNVLEMALLIIPQYKELSLDLVLTGVFLHDIGKTAELNYRTNFSYTDPGHLLGHLVQATLWIEKKCELIEADTGKPFPAQLKWVLQHIILSHHGRYEFGSPKLPAVPEAIAIHHLDNLDAKVKMYVTEIEKDRDPQDNWSNYNRVLETKVYKVDVTNDRPT
;
A
#
# COMPACT_ATOMS: atom_id res chain seq x y z
N MET A 1 17.15 22.54 13.02
CA MET A 1 15.77 22.86 13.47
C MET A 1 15.03 21.56 13.65
N ALA A 2 14.03 21.51 14.55
CA ALA A 2 13.20 20.30 14.69
C ALA A 2 12.42 20.05 13.40
N ARG A 3 12.22 18.78 13.04
CA ARG A 3 11.39 18.37 11.91
C ARG A 3 9.94 18.80 12.16
N ARG A 4 9.31 19.42 11.16
CA ARG A 4 7.90 19.80 11.21
C ARG A 4 7.13 19.03 10.15
N TYR A 5 6.13 18.26 10.56
CA TYR A 5 5.33 17.43 9.67
C TYR A 5 4.08 18.14 9.18
N ILE A 6 3.60 17.74 8.00
CA ILE A 6 2.39 18.30 7.37
C ILE A 6 1.16 18.11 8.26
N GLY A 7 0.99 16.95 8.88
CA GLY A 7 -0.13 16.67 9.78
C GLY A 7 -0.17 17.53 11.05
N GLU A 8 0.93 18.20 11.37
CA GLU A 8 1.04 19.09 12.52
C GLU A 8 0.86 20.58 12.15
N MET A 9 0.82 20.91 10.84
CA MET A 9 0.71 22.30 10.36
C MET A 9 -0.64 22.92 10.75
N ARG A 10 -0.59 24.18 11.16
CA ARG A 10 -1.77 24.96 11.52
C ARG A 10 -1.89 26.21 10.65
N PRO A 11 -3.11 26.67 10.34
CA PRO A 11 -3.29 27.95 9.63
C PRO A 11 -2.58 29.10 10.35
N GLY A 12 -1.87 29.94 9.60
CA GLY A 12 -1.09 31.06 10.11
C GLY A 12 0.34 30.72 10.51
N GLU A 13 0.71 29.43 10.53
CA GLU A 13 2.06 28.99 10.89
C GLU A 13 3.06 29.28 9.75
N ARG A 14 4.25 29.79 10.12
CA ARG A 14 5.39 29.90 9.19
C ARG A 14 6.26 28.67 9.31
N ILE A 15 6.59 28.12 8.16
CA ILE A 15 7.48 26.99 8.01
C ILE A 15 8.81 27.49 7.43
N GLU A 16 9.87 27.25 8.14
CA GLU A 16 11.20 27.64 7.75
C GLU A 16 12.05 26.41 7.48
N ASP A 17 12.66 26.34 6.30
CA ASP A 17 13.71 25.38 5.95
C ASP A 17 13.35 23.89 6.19
N GLN A 18 12.11 23.48 5.84
CA GLN A 18 11.67 22.07 5.93
C GLN A 18 11.72 21.39 4.56
N VAL A 19 12.08 20.10 4.56
CA VAL A 19 12.08 19.28 3.33
C VAL A 19 10.73 18.59 3.20
N PHE A 20 10.14 18.64 2.01
CA PHE A 20 8.95 17.87 1.63
C PHE A 20 9.17 17.19 0.29
N LEU A 21 8.46 16.11 0.06
CA LEU A 21 8.34 15.46 -1.24
C LEU A 21 7.40 16.27 -2.13
N ILE A 22 7.76 16.52 -3.37
CA ILE A 22 6.85 17.09 -4.39
C ILE A 22 6.10 15.92 -5.04
N ALA A 23 4.92 15.58 -4.51
CA ALA A 23 4.14 14.45 -5.00
C ALA A 23 3.57 14.69 -6.41
N SER A 24 3.18 15.95 -6.70
CA SER A 24 2.78 16.39 -8.04
C SER A 24 2.97 17.88 -8.20
N LYS A 25 3.07 18.35 -9.44
CA LYS A 25 3.14 19.78 -9.77
C LYS A 25 2.48 20.08 -11.11
N ASP A 26 1.80 21.22 -11.20
CA ASP A 26 1.18 21.74 -12.41
C ASP A 26 1.53 23.22 -12.57
N LEU A 27 1.83 23.66 -13.78
CA LEU A 27 1.95 25.08 -14.10
C LEU A 27 0.59 25.60 -14.59
N ARG A 28 0.06 26.60 -13.92
CA ARG A 28 -1.28 27.16 -14.18
C ARG A 28 -1.22 28.66 -14.34
N THR A 29 -2.26 29.22 -14.96
CA THR A 29 -2.41 30.64 -15.17
C THR A 29 -3.57 31.20 -14.33
N THR A 30 -3.36 32.30 -13.66
CA THR A 30 -4.42 33.05 -12.96
C THR A 30 -5.37 33.73 -13.96
N THR A 31 -6.54 34.18 -13.50
CA THR A 31 -7.49 34.95 -14.32
C THR A 31 -6.89 36.30 -14.85
N GLN A 32 -5.80 36.75 -14.24
CA GLN A 32 -5.07 37.98 -14.65
C GLN A 32 -3.85 37.66 -15.54
N GLY A 33 -3.67 36.39 -15.97
CA GLY A 33 -2.58 36.01 -16.86
C GLY A 33 -1.24 35.69 -16.19
N ALA A 34 -1.12 35.81 -14.85
CA ALA A 34 0.12 35.47 -14.14
C ALA A 34 0.26 33.96 -13.95
N LEU A 35 1.47 33.43 -14.17
CA LEU A 35 1.79 32.04 -13.93
C LEU A 35 1.91 31.73 -12.42
N TYR A 36 1.44 30.58 -12.01
CA TYR A 36 1.69 30.02 -10.68
C TYR A 36 1.86 28.50 -10.75
N ILE A 37 2.67 27.95 -9.84
CA ILE A 37 2.77 26.50 -9.68
C ILE A 37 1.75 26.06 -8.64
N HIS A 38 0.88 25.10 -9.00
CA HIS A 38 0.13 24.29 -8.07
C HIS A 38 0.90 23.01 -7.82
N ALA A 39 1.27 22.75 -6.57
CA ALA A 39 1.97 21.54 -6.17
C ALA A 39 1.23 20.84 -5.03
N VAL A 40 1.41 19.54 -4.92
CA VAL A 40 1.05 18.76 -3.74
C VAL A 40 2.35 18.37 -3.06
N LEU A 41 2.56 18.88 -1.85
CA LEU A 41 3.68 18.46 -1.01
C LEU A 41 3.24 17.33 -0.09
N ALA A 42 4.15 16.39 0.18
CA ALA A 42 3.89 15.21 0.99
C ALA A 42 5.01 14.96 2.01
N ASP A 43 4.62 14.38 3.12
CA ASP A 43 5.49 13.68 4.06
C ASP A 43 4.76 12.46 4.65
N ARG A 44 5.38 11.72 5.56
CA ARG A 44 4.79 10.50 6.15
C ARG A 44 3.46 10.73 6.88
N THR A 45 3.12 11.96 7.22
CA THR A 45 1.91 12.31 7.98
C THR A 45 0.75 12.77 7.11
N GLY A 46 1.00 13.06 5.82
CA GLY A 46 -0.04 13.47 4.90
C GLY A 46 0.44 14.30 3.72
N GLN A 47 -0.52 14.95 3.09
CA GLN A 47 -0.30 15.80 1.93
C GLN A 47 -0.92 17.18 2.14
N VAL A 48 -0.32 18.23 1.55
CA VAL A 48 -0.84 19.59 1.59
C VAL A 48 -0.81 20.20 0.20
N PRO A 49 -1.96 20.71 -0.33
CA PRO A 49 -2.00 21.53 -1.52
C PRO A 49 -1.15 22.77 -1.32
N SER A 50 -0.31 23.10 -2.29
CA SER A 50 0.67 24.19 -2.16
C SER A 50 0.68 25.05 -3.40
N ARG A 51 1.11 26.32 -3.24
CA ARG A 51 1.18 27.27 -4.34
C ARG A 51 2.44 28.10 -4.29
N VAL A 52 3.07 28.27 -5.47
CA VAL A 52 4.11 29.27 -5.71
C VAL A 52 3.50 30.34 -6.60
N TRP A 53 3.26 31.52 -6.05
CA TRP A 53 2.76 32.65 -6.83
C TRP A 53 3.89 33.28 -7.67
N GLN A 54 3.55 33.90 -8.81
CA GLN A 54 4.50 34.52 -9.71
C GLN A 54 5.62 33.59 -10.16
N ALA A 55 5.25 32.36 -10.51
CA ALA A 55 6.18 31.32 -10.97
C ALA A 55 6.68 31.61 -12.39
N THR A 56 7.85 31.07 -12.72
CA THR A 56 8.38 31.02 -14.09
C THR A 56 8.42 29.60 -14.61
N GLU A 57 8.45 29.45 -15.95
CA GLU A 57 8.61 28.13 -16.56
C GLU A 57 9.95 27.49 -16.15
N GLU A 58 11.03 28.26 -16.03
CA GLU A 58 12.33 27.78 -15.59
C GLU A 58 12.26 27.20 -14.18
N LEU A 59 11.60 27.90 -13.26
CA LEU A 59 11.39 27.38 -11.91
C LEU A 59 10.60 26.08 -11.95
N PHE A 60 9.49 26.02 -12.72
CA PHE A 60 8.69 24.82 -12.87
C PHE A 60 9.51 23.63 -13.40
N GLN A 61 10.33 23.85 -14.42
CA GLN A 61 11.19 22.80 -15.00
C GLN A 61 12.31 22.36 -14.05
N SER A 62 12.81 23.26 -13.21
CA SER A 62 13.88 22.92 -12.25
C SER A 62 13.43 22.08 -11.07
N LEU A 63 12.11 22.02 -10.79
CA LEU A 63 11.58 21.25 -9.68
C LEU A 63 11.34 19.78 -10.08
N PRO A 64 11.87 18.81 -9.34
CA PRO A 64 11.62 17.39 -9.62
C PRO A 64 10.18 17.03 -9.22
N GLU A 65 9.44 16.35 -10.09
CA GLU A 65 8.24 15.64 -9.70
C GLU A 65 8.63 14.26 -9.14
N GLY A 66 8.07 13.87 -8.00
CA GLY A 66 8.52 12.69 -7.27
C GLY A 66 9.88 12.86 -6.59
N GLY A 67 10.38 14.10 -6.46
CA GLY A 67 11.64 14.41 -5.79
C GLY A 67 11.47 15.33 -4.59
N PHE A 68 12.57 15.65 -3.96
CA PHE A 68 12.61 16.39 -2.69
C PHE A 68 13.05 17.83 -2.90
N ALA A 69 12.45 18.73 -2.14
CA ALA A 69 12.91 20.11 -2.07
C ALA A 69 12.73 20.65 -0.65
N ARG A 70 13.55 21.65 -0.35
CA ARG A 70 13.50 22.41 0.89
C ARG A 70 12.65 23.64 0.68
N PHE A 71 11.72 23.87 1.58
CA PHE A 71 10.69 24.88 1.46
C PHE A 71 10.73 25.86 2.61
N LYS A 72 10.40 27.11 2.27
CA LYS A 72 10.03 28.15 3.19
C LYS A 72 8.69 28.73 2.75
N GLY A 73 7.81 29.02 3.72
CA GLY A 73 6.50 29.57 3.42
C GLY A 73 5.60 29.63 4.64
N ARG A 74 4.30 29.75 4.38
CA ARG A 74 3.26 29.79 5.43
C ARG A 74 2.09 28.90 5.10
N ALA A 75 1.54 28.27 6.14
CA ALA A 75 0.28 27.54 6.05
C ALA A 75 -0.90 28.52 6.21
N GLU A 76 -1.92 28.38 5.38
CA GLU A 76 -3.13 29.19 5.48
C GLU A 76 -4.39 28.36 5.22
N ASN A 77 -5.54 28.84 5.71
CA ASN A 77 -6.83 28.20 5.41
C ASN A 77 -7.43 28.90 4.18
N TYR A 78 -7.74 28.12 3.15
CA TYR A 78 -8.47 28.60 1.98
C TYR A 78 -9.73 27.76 1.76
N LYS A 79 -10.91 28.38 1.95
CA LYS A 79 -12.22 27.74 1.81
C LYS A 79 -12.36 26.43 2.62
N GLY A 80 -11.88 26.45 3.87
CA GLY A 80 -11.95 25.29 4.77
C GLY A 80 -10.82 24.27 4.60
N THR A 81 -9.95 24.42 3.59
CA THR A 81 -8.83 23.50 3.33
C THR A 81 -7.50 24.15 3.69
N LEU A 82 -6.65 23.45 4.42
CA LEU A 82 -5.27 23.89 4.66
C LEU A 82 -4.50 23.88 3.35
N GLN A 83 -3.81 24.98 3.02
CA GLN A 83 -2.86 25.05 1.93
C GLN A 83 -1.54 25.68 2.39
N PHE A 84 -0.46 25.38 1.67
CA PHE A 84 0.85 25.96 1.95
C PHE A 84 1.26 26.92 0.85
N ILE A 85 1.51 28.18 1.20
CA ILE A 85 2.01 29.20 0.29
C ILE A 85 3.52 29.19 0.37
N ILE A 86 4.14 28.82 -0.72
CA ILE A 86 5.58 28.66 -0.85
C ILE A 86 6.20 30.01 -1.20
N GLU A 87 7.16 30.45 -0.40
CA GLU A 87 7.92 31.70 -0.57
C GLU A 87 9.32 31.42 -1.14
N ALA A 88 9.91 30.27 -0.84
CA ALA A 88 11.19 29.86 -1.39
C ALA A 88 11.28 28.34 -1.52
N ILE A 89 11.99 27.87 -2.56
CA ILE A 89 12.22 26.46 -2.86
C ILE A 89 13.69 26.24 -3.22
N ARG A 90 14.26 25.15 -2.72
CA ARG A 90 15.59 24.67 -3.10
C ARG A 90 15.54 23.15 -3.28
N PRO A 91 15.83 22.59 -4.46
CA PRO A 91 15.91 21.13 -4.66
C PRO A 91 16.89 20.50 -3.68
N VAL A 92 16.58 19.28 -3.24
CA VAL A 92 17.41 18.45 -2.34
C VAL A 92 17.57 17.10 -3.00
N LYS A 93 18.78 16.53 -2.91
CA LYS A 93 19.03 15.21 -3.49
C LYS A 93 18.45 14.11 -2.60
N GLU A 94 18.10 12.98 -3.22
CA GLU A 94 17.51 11.82 -2.52
C GLU A 94 18.46 11.24 -1.45
N ASP A 95 19.77 11.29 -1.69
CA ASP A 95 20.80 10.82 -0.76
C ASP A 95 21.01 11.73 0.48
N GLU A 96 20.41 12.93 0.45
CA GLU A 96 20.43 13.89 1.56
C GLU A 96 19.21 13.76 2.49
N VAL A 97 18.27 12.83 2.20
CA VAL A 97 17.02 12.69 2.94
C VAL A 97 16.80 11.28 3.48
N GLU A 98 16.14 11.19 4.62
CA GLU A 98 15.65 9.92 5.17
C GLU A 98 14.27 9.61 4.53
N LEU A 99 14.24 8.68 3.59
CA LEU A 99 13.02 8.36 2.81
C LEU A 99 11.82 7.98 3.69
N ALA A 100 12.06 7.37 4.85
CA ALA A 100 11.02 7.01 5.82
C ALA A 100 10.24 8.21 6.39
N GLU A 101 10.76 9.44 6.20
CA GLU A 101 10.10 10.67 6.64
C GLU A 101 9.03 11.18 5.66
N PHE A 102 8.97 10.62 4.42
CA PHE A 102 8.19 11.19 3.34
C PHE A 102 7.06 10.29 2.83
N LEU A 103 7.14 9.00 3.08
CA LEU A 103 6.10 8.05 2.69
C LEU A 103 5.30 7.60 3.93
N PRO A 104 3.98 7.53 3.84
CA PRO A 104 3.18 6.97 4.91
C PRO A 104 3.67 5.55 5.25
N ARG A 105 3.65 5.20 6.51
CA ARG A 105 4.14 3.93 7.03
C ARG A 105 3.11 3.35 7.99
N THR A 106 3.07 2.02 8.12
CA THR A 106 2.30 1.37 9.17
C THR A 106 2.75 1.83 10.57
N ASP A 107 1.80 2.03 11.46
CA ASP A 107 2.07 2.30 12.88
C ASP A 107 2.47 1.03 13.65
N ARG A 108 2.29 -0.14 13.04
CA ARG A 108 2.64 -1.44 13.64
C ARG A 108 4.13 -1.74 13.47
N ASP A 109 4.68 -2.45 14.43
CA ASP A 109 6.08 -2.91 14.40
C ASP A 109 6.27 -3.99 13.32
N ILE A 110 7.05 -3.65 12.29
CA ILE A 110 7.32 -4.53 11.14
C ILE A 110 7.99 -5.84 11.57
N ASP A 111 8.92 -5.81 12.53
CA ASP A 111 9.63 -7.00 12.96
C ASP A 111 8.72 -7.94 13.76
N ARG A 112 7.84 -7.40 14.58
CA ARG A 112 6.81 -8.19 15.28
C ARG A 112 5.80 -8.79 14.31
N MET A 113 5.34 -8.02 13.33
CA MET A 113 4.44 -8.55 12.29
C MET A 113 5.10 -9.68 11.51
N TRP A 114 6.36 -9.50 11.12
CA TRP A 114 7.11 -10.51 10.40
C TRP A 114 7.33 -11.79 11.24
N ALA A 115 7.71 -11.64 12.49
CA ALA A 115 7.83 -12.75 13.41
C ALA A 115 6.52 -13.55 13.53
N ARG A 116 5.38 -12.86 13.58
CA ARG A 116 4.07 -13.49 13.64
C ARG A 116 3.67 -14.18 12.34
N VAL A 117 3.93 -13.58 11.18
CA VAL A 117 3.74 -14.23 9.87
C VAL A 117 4.55 -15.52 9.79
N THR A 118 5.83 -15.49 10.14
CA THR A 118 6.69 -16.69 10.14
C THR A 118 6.21 -17.76 11.12
N GLU A 119 5.76 -17.38 12.29
CA GLU A 119 5.16 -18.32 13.26
C GLU A 119 3.93 -19.03 12.68
N ILE A 120 3.04 -18.27 12.00
CA ILE A 120 1.85 -18.84 11.37
C ILE A 120 2.24 -19.79 10.23
N LEU A 121 3.14 -19.37 9.36
CA LEU A 121 3.62 -20.18 8.25
C LEU A 121 4.33 -21.46 8.71
N ASN A 122 4.96 -21.44 9.88
CA ASN A 122 5.59 -22.64 10.47
C ASN A 122 4.58 -23.72 10.91
N ARG A 123 3.28 -23.41 10.94
CA ARG A 123 2.21 -24.40 11.20
C ARG A 123 1.85 -25.26 9.99
N ILE A 124 2.36 -24.92 8.80
CA ILE A 124 2.11 -25.69 7.57
C ILE A 124 2.83 -27.03 7.69
N GLU A 125 2.07 -28.12 7.69
CA GLU A 125 2.55 -29.48 7.87
C GLU A 125 2.67 -30.26 6.55
N GLN A 126 1.89 -29.90 5.52
CA GLN A 126 1.94 -30.53 4.22
C GLN A 126 3.34 -30.33 3.59
N PRO A 127 4.10 -31.42 3.29
CA PRO A 127 5.53 -31.32 3.04
C PRO A 127 5.92 -30.49 1.81
N ASP A 128 5.12 -30.56 0.74
CA ASP A 128 5.43 -29.82 -0.50
C ASP A 128 5.10 -28.33 -0.36
N LEU A 129 4.00 -28.00 0.34
CA LEU A 129 3.67 -26.62 0.69
C LEU A 129 4.71 -26.01 1.62
N ARG A 130 5.15 -26.78 2.63
CA ARG A 130 6.22 -26.35 3.53
C ARG A 130 7.50 -26.03 2.78
N ARG A 131 7.96 -26.93 1.89
CA ARG A 131 9.14 -26.70 1.06
C ARG A 131 9.01 -25.47 0.17
N LEU A 132 7.82 -25.26 -0.41
CA LEU A 132 7.57 -24.08 -1.25
C LEU A 132 7.66 -22.80 -0.43
N VAL A 133 7.00 -22.75 0.72
CA VAL A 133 7.07 -21.60 1.63
C VAL A 133 8.51 -21.34 2.08
N ASP A 134 9.26 -22.39 2.45
CA ASP A 134 10.68 -22.26 2.83
C ASP A 134 11.54 -21.69 1.69
N LYS A 135 11.27 -22.06 0.43
CA LYS A 135 11.97 -21.49 -0.73
C LYS A 135 11.66 -20.00 -0.95
N PHE A 136 10.47 -19.55 -0.61
CA PHE A 136 10.14 -18.12 -0.62
C PHE A 136 10.80 -17.40 0.56
N LEU A 137 10.71 -17.96 1.76
CA LEU A 137 11.31 -17.37 2.97
C LEU A 137 12.84 -17.27 2.89
N ALA A 138 13.50 -18.19 2.21
CA ALA A 138 14.94 -18.17 1.96
C ALA A 138 15.39 -17.10 0.93
N ASP A 139 14.46 -16.45 0.23
CA ASP A 139 14.77 -15.37 -0.71
C ASP A 139 14.80 -14.04 0.05
N GLU A 140 15.95 -13.74 0.66
CA GLU A 140 16.13 -12.58 1.56
C GLU A 140 15.73 -11.26 0.92
N GLU A 141 16.08 -11.04 -0.37
CA GLU A 141 15.75 -9.81 -1.07
C GLU A 141 14.25 -9.69 -1.34
N LEU A 142 13.60 -10.78 -1.73
CA LEU A 142 12.14 -10.81 -1.90
C LEU A 142 11.45 -10.54 -0.55
N MET A 143 11.91 -11.19 0.54
CA MET A 143 11.32 -11.00 1.86
C MET A 143 11.57 -9.60 2.41
N ARG A 144 12.73 -9.00 2.14
CA ARG A 144 13.00 -7.60 2.47
C ARG A 144 11.98 -6.67 1.80
N ARG A 145 11.71 -6.88 0.49
CA ARG A 145 10.68 -6.13 -0.24
C ARG A 145 9.29 -6.40 0.30
N PHE A 146 8.94 -7.66 0.56
CA PHE A 146 7.63 -8.04 1.10
C PHE A 146 7.31 -7.32 2.43
N ARG A 147 8.30 -7.19 3.30
CA ARG A 147 8.15 -6.52 4.60
C ARG A 147 7.96 -5.01 4.50
N THR A 148 8.37 -4.39 3.39
CA THR A 148 8.34 -2.94 3.21
C THR A 148 7.37 -2.46 2.14
N ALA A 149 6.95 -3.31 1.21
CA ALA A 149 6.05 -2.92 0.14
C ALA A 149 4.68 -2.44 0.67
N PRO A 150 4.05 -1.46 -0.01
CA PRO A 150 2.63 -1.16 0.17
C PRO A 150 1.77 -2.26 -0.44
N ALA A 151 0.52 -2.40 0.01
CA ALA A 151 -0.43 -3.32 -0.61
C ALA A 151 -1.17 -2.70 -1.80
N ALA A 152 -1.18 -1.36 -1.92
CA ALA A 152 -1.84 -0.62 -3.00
C ALA A 152 -1.18 0.75 -3.20
N ILE A 153 -1.49 1.43 -4.31
CA ILE A 153 -1.01 2.80 -4.56
C ILE A 153 -1.82 3.84 -3.79
N ALA A 154 -3.13 3.69 -3.67
CA ALA A 154 -4.01 4.77 -3.21
C ALA A 154 -5.18 4.36 -2.31
N LEU A 155 -5.41 3.08 -2.08
CA LEU A 155 -6.59 2.60 -1.35
C LEU A 155 -6.22 2.08 0.06
N HIS A 156 -6.62 0.84 0.38
CA HIS A 156 -6.26 0.19 1.65
C HIS A 156 -4.77 -0.15 1.70
N HIS A 157 -4.17 -0.07 2.88
CA HIS A 157 -2.75 -0.40 3.11
C HIS A 157 -1.74 0.25 2.15
N SER A 158 -2.06 1.47 1.66
CA SER A 158 -1.20 2.27 0.78
C SER A 158 -0.11 3.01 1.59
N TYR A 159 0.77 2.24 2.22
CA TYR A 159 1.87 2.71 3.07
C TYR A 159 2.96 1.67 3.20
N ILE A 160 4.16 2.09 3.57
CA ILE A 160 5.30 1.20 3.81
C ILE A 160 4.95 0.17 4.88
N GLY A 161 5.15 -1.12 4.56
CA GLY A 161 4.76 -2.26 5.41
C GLY A 161 3.30 -2.67 5.25
N GLY A 162 2.55 -2.02 4.35
CA GLY A 162 1.12 -2.29 4.13
C GLY A 162 0.85 -3.71 3.62
N LEU A 163 1.71 -4.24 2.74
CA LEU A 163 1.59 -5.60 2.24
C LEU A 163 1.76 -6.66 3.35
N LEU A 164 2.74 -6.45 4.23
CA LEU A 164 2.96 -7.32 5.38
C LEU A 164 1.79 -7.25 6.36
N GLU A 165 1.29 -6.05 6.67
CA GLU A 165 0.17 -5.86 7.58
C GLU A 165 -1.11 -6.51 7.05
N HIS A 166 -1.43 -6.30 5.78
CA HIS A 166 -2.55 -6.94 5.08
C HIS A 166 -2.44 -8.47 5.14
N THR A 167 -1.30 -9.02 4.71
CA THR A 167 -1.08 -10.47 4.72
C THR A 167 -1.22 -11.06 6.13
N LEU A 168 -0.68 -10.39 7.15
CA LEU A 168 -0.83 -10.84 8.54
C LEU A 168 -2.30 -10.84 8.96
N ASN A 169 -3.04 -9.79 8.68
CA ASN A 169 -4.47 -9.72 9.03
C ASN A 169 -5.26 -10.87 8.38
N VAL A 170 -5.02 -11.14 7.10
CA VAL A 170 -5.71 -12.21 6.37
C VAL A 170 -5.29 -13.61 6.92
N LEU A 171 -4.02 -13.80 7.27
CA LEU A 171 -3.54 -15.04 7.93
C LEU A 171 -4.20 -15.28 9.29
N GLU A 172 -4.31 -14.24 10.12
CA GLU A 172 -4.99 -14.33 11.43
C GLU A 172 -6.47 -14.66 11.26
N MET A 173 -7.16 -14.02 10.31
CA MET A 173 -8.54 -14.37 9.99
C MET A 173 -8.68 -15.80 9.49
N ALA A 174 -7.74 -16.28 8.66
CA ALA A 174 -7.73 -17.65 8.19
C ALA A 174 -7.63 -18.65 9.35
N LEU A 175 -6.76 -18.41 10.33
CA LEU A 175 -6.63 -19.26 11.53
C LEU A 175 -7.92 -19.34 12.35
N LEU A 176 -8.74 -18.30 12.36
CA LEU A 176 -10.00 -18.27 13.12
C LEU A 176 -11.16 -18.91 12.34
N ILE A 177 -11.21 -18.70 11.04
CA ILE A 177 -12.37 -19.05 10.20
C ILE A 177 -12.23 -20.44 9.57
N ILE A 178 -11.09 -20.76 8.98
CA ILE A 178 -10.92 -21.99 8.20
C ILE A 178 -11.16 -23.26 9.02
N PRO A 179 -10.76 -23.37 10.31
CA PRO A 179 -11.05 -24.56 11.11
C PRO A 179 -12.55 -24.86 11.30
N GLN A 180 -13.44 -23.91 11.00
CA GLN A 180 -14.90 -24.15 11.02
C GLN A 180 -15.38 -24.95 9.80
N TYR A 181 -14.56 -25.06 8.74
CA TYR A 181 -14.86 -25.74 7.48
C TYR A 181 -13.88 -26.91 7.31
N LYS A 182 -14.32 -28.11 7.71
CA LYS A 182 -13.50 -29.33 7.71
C LYS A 182 -13.06 -29.79 6.31
N GLU A 183 -13.73 -29.30 5.30
CA GLU A 183 -13.49 -29.61 3.89
C GLU A 183 -12.32 -28.81 3.31
N LEU A 184 -11.88 -27.74 3.99
CA LEU A 184 -10.78 -26.90 3.51
C LEU A 184 -9.44 -27.30 4.11
N SER A 185 -8.41 -27.24 3.30
CA SER A 185 -7.03 -27.37 3.74
C SER A 185 -6.51 -26.06 4.32
N LEU A 186 -6.29 -26.02 5.64
CA LEU A 186 -5.69 -24.86 6.29
C LEU A 186 -4.31 -24.55 5.71
N ASP A 187 -3.49 -25.56 5.47
CA ASP A 187 -2.14 -25.42 4.91
C ASP A 187 -2.16 -24.77 3.52
N LEU A 188 -3.12 -25.18 2.69
CA LEU A 188 -3.29 -24.60 1.35
C LEU A 188 -3.77 -23.15 1.44
N VAL A 189 -4.70 -22.85 2.36
CA VAL A 189 -5.17 -21.46 2.57
C VAL A 189 -4.04 -20.59 3.10
N LEU A 190 -3.28 -21.01 4.11
CA LEU A 190 -2.15 -20.23 4.66
C LEU A 190 -1.09 -19.96 3.58
N THR A 191 -0.77 -20.98 2.77
CA THR A 191 0.18 -20.83 1.66
C THR A 191 -0.37 -19.86 0.60
N GLY A 192 -1.64 -20.01 0.21
CA GLY A 192 -2.30 -19.14 -0.75
C GLY A 192 -2.35 -17.68 -0.27
N VAL A 193 -2.72 -17.44 0.99
CA VAL A 193 -2.74 -16.10 1.60
C VAL A 193 -1.33 -15.49 1.63
N PHE A 194 -0.30 -16.24 1.98
CA PHE A 194 1.07 -15.70 1.95
C PHE A 194 1.51 -15.28 0.55
N LEU A 195 1.08 -16.01 -0.47
CA LEU A 195 1.56 -15.81 -1.84
C LEU A 195 0.64 -14.95 -2.73
N HIS A 196 -0.64 -14.70 -2.35
CA HIS A 196 -1.61 -14.09 -3.25
C HIS A 196 -1.13 -12.74 -3.81
N ASP A 197 -0.56 -11.93 -2.97
CA ASP A 197 -0.13 -10.57 -3.25
C ASP A 197 1.40 -10.38 -3.33
N ILE A 198 2.17 -11.45 -3.21
CA ILE A 198 3.65 -11.36 -3.17
C ILE A 198 4.24 -10.68 -4.42
N GLY A 199 3.58 -10.78 -5.56
CA GLY A 199 3.94 -10.13 -6.81
C GLY A 199 3.93 -8.60 -6.73
N LYS A 200 3.20 -7.99 -5.79
CA LYS A 200 3.18 -6.54 -5.56
C LYS A 200 4.56 -5.99 -5.18
N THR A 201 5.44 -6.81 -4.66
CA THR A 201 6.85 -6.44 -4.40
C THR A 201 7.64 -6.05 -5.65
N ALA A 202 7.22 -6.52 -6.84
CA ALA A 202 7.79 -6.14 -8.12
C ALA A 202 6.85 -5.25 -8.94
N GLU A 203 5.54 -5.32 -8.69
CA GLU A 203 4.55 -4.49 -9.35
C GLU A 203 4.65 -3.03 -8.94
N LEU A 204 4.94 -2.77 -7.66
CA LEU A 204 4.91 -1.42 -7.10
C LEU A 204 6.32 -0.85 -6.88
N ASN A 205 6.47 0.41 -7.26
CA ASN A 205 7.58 1.25 -6.85
C ASN A 205 7.13 2.10 -5.64
N TYR A 206 7.98 2.15 -4.61
CA TYR A 206 7.71 2.88 -3.37
C TYR A 206 8.97 3.54 -2.79
N ARG A 207 9.87 4.01 -3.69
CA ARG A 207 11.07 4.74 -3.27
C ARG A 207 10.73 6.19 -2.89
N THR A 208 10.13 6.93 -3.80
CA THR A 208 9.79 8.34 -3.61
C THR A 208 8.29 8.60 -3.69
N ASN A 209 7.55 7.76 -4.39
CA ASN A 209 6.10 7.78 -4.49
C ASN A 209 5.59 6.36 -4.66
N PHE A 210 4.29 6.16 -4.47
CA PHE A 210 3.65 4.89 -4.82
C PHE A 210 3.21 4.93 -6.28
N SER A 211 3.82 4.12 -7.11
CA SER A 211 3.54 4.04 -8.56
C SER A 211 3.72 2.60 -9.05
N TYR A 212 3.26 2.31 -10.26
CA TYR A 212 3.57 1.04 -10.89
C TYR A 212 4.95 1.06 -11.52
N THR A 213 5.62 -0.08 -11.52
CA THR A 213 6.81 -0.35 -12.33
C THR A 213 6.41 -0.72 -13.75
N ASP A 214 7.35 -0.72 -14.71
CA ASP A 214 7.07 -1.23 -16.07
C ASP A 214 6.59 -2.70 -16.07
N PRO A 215 7.22 -3.65 -15.33
CA PRO A 215 6.67 -4.99 -15.16
C PRO A 215 5.28 -4.99 -14.49
N GLY A 216 5.03 -4.07 -13.56
CA GLY A 216 3.72 -3.91 -12.94
C GLY A 216 2.63 -3.55 -13.92
N HIS A 217 2.87 -2.60 -14.81
CA HIS A 217 1.94 -2.23 -15.87
C HIS A 217 1.73 -3.33 -16.91
N LEU A 218 2.78 -4.06 -17.28
CA LEU A 218 2.75 -5.04 -18.37
C LEU A 218 2.24 -6.41 -17.93
N LEU A 219 2.56 -6.87 -16.73
CA LEU A 219 2.26 -8.22 -16.23
C LEU A 219 1.30 -8.23 -15.05
N GLY A 220 1.44 -7.27 -14.13
CA GLY A 220 0.71 -7.26 -12.87
C GLY A 220 1.19 -8.32 -11.88
N HIS A 221 0.78 -8.18 -10.60
CA HIS A 221 1.23 -9.05 -9.50
C HIS A 221 0.73 -10.50 -9.63
N LEU A 222 -0.47 -10.73 -10.20
CA LEU A 222 -1.03 -12.07 -10.34
C LEU A 222 -0.14 -12.97 -11.20
N VAL A 223 0.24 -12.44 -12.39
CA VAL A 223 1.11 -13.18 -13.30
C VAL A 223 2.50 -13.32 -12.70
N GLN A 224 3.05 -12.26 -12.13
CA GLN A 224 4.36 -12.27 -11.50
C GLN A 224 4.47 -13.33 -10.40
N ALA A 225 3.47 -13.42 -9.52
CA ALA A 225 3.44 -14.41 -8.43
C ALA A 225 3.37 -15.85 -8.99
N THR A 226 2.56 -16.09 -10.03
CA THR A 226 2.48 -17.43 -10.64
C THR A 226 3.79 -17.87 -11.29
N LEU A 227 4.51 -16.95 -11.94
CA LEU A 227 5.84 -17.23 -12.49
C LEU A 227 6.86 -17.56 -11.39
N TRP A 228 6.78 -16.87 -10.25
CA TRP A 228 7.66 -17.18 -9.12
C TRP A 228 7.34 -18.52 -8.47
N ILE A 229 6.07 -18.90 -8.35
CA ILE A 229 5.67 -20.25 -7.90
C ILE A 229 6.27 -21.30 -8.81
N GLU A 230 6.14 -21.14 -10.13
CA GLU A 230 6.72 -22.09 -11.10
C GLU A 230 8.23 -22.23 -10.88
N LYS A 231 8.96 -21.12 -10.87
CA LYS A 231 10.41 -21.09 -10.66
C LYS A 231 10.84 -21.72 -9.32
N LYS A 232 10.10 -21.46 -8.22
CA LYS A 232 10.42 -22.07 -6.92
C LYS A 232 10.14 -23.57 -6.90
N CYS A 233 9.10 -24.04 -7.60
CA CYS A 233 8.84 -25.47 -7.78
C CYS A 233 9.97 -26.15 -8.56
N GLU A 234 10.46 -25.55 -9.66
CA GLU A 234 11.61 -26.05 -10.41
C GLU A 234 12.88 -26.18 -9.53
N LEU A 235 13.13 -25.18 -8.66
CA LEU A 235 14.24 -25.23 -7.70
C LEU A 235 14.08 -26.38 -6.70
N ILE A 236 12.86 -26.64 -6.22
CA ILE A 236 12.58 -27.77 -5.34
C ILE A 236 12.82 -29.11 -6.06
N GLU A 237 12.40 -29.22 -7.32
CA GLU A 237 12.63 -30.40 -8.14
C GLU A 237 14.14 -30.64 -8.32
N ALA A 238 14.91 -29.59 -8.61
CA ALA A 238 16.36 -29.68 -8.75
C ALA A 238 17.06 -30.13 -7.44
N ASP A 239 16.61 -29.60 -6.29
CA ASP A 239 17.21 -29.94 -5.00
C ASP A 239 16.84 -31.35 -4.51
N THR A 240 15.63 -31.81 -4.81
CA THR A 240 15.10 -33.07 -4.27
C THR A 240 15.22 -34.25 -5.24
N GLY A 241 15.45 -33.97 -6.52
CA GLY A 241 15.39 -34.97 -7.59
C GLY A 241 13.98 -35.51 -7.84
N LYS A 242 12.93 -34.91 -7.31
CA LYS A 242 11.54 -35.34 -7.43
C LYS A 242 10.69 -34.21 -7.99
N PRO A 243 9.76 -34.49 -8.94
CA PRO A 243 8.88 -33.48 -9.46
C PRO A 243 7.95 -32.93 -8.37
N PHE A 244 7.70 -31.63 -8.38
CA PHE A 244 6.69 -31.02 -7.51
C PHE A 244 5.30 -31.50 -7.96
N PRO A 245 4.36 -31.84 -7.03
CA PRO A 245 3.04 -32.33 -7.40
C PRO A 245 2.29 -31.37 -8.32
N ALA A 246 2.07 -31.75 -9.57
CA ALA A 246 1.53 -30.87 -10.60
C ALA A 246 0.14 -30.29 -10.24
N GLN A 247 -0.75 -31.12 -9.68
CA GLN A 247 -2.07 -30.67 -9.28
C GLN A 247 -2.00 -29.63 -8.15
N LEU A 248 -1.13 -29.81 -7.18
CA LEU A 248 -0.94 -28.87 -6.08
C LEU A 248 -0.41 -27.52 -6.60
N LYS A 249 0.56 -27.55 -7.53
CA LYS A 249 1.08 -26.37 -8.19
C LYS A 249 -0.04 -25.61 -8.94
N TRP A 250 -0.84 -26.31 -9.73
CA TRP A 250 -1.95 -25.71 -10.50
C TRP A 250 -3.01 -25.09 -9.58
N VAL A 251 -3.34 -25.75 -8.46
CA VAL A 251 -4.31 -25.20 -7.49
C VAL A 251 -3.75 -23.94 -6.82
N LEU A 252 -2.48 -23.91 -6.44
CA LEU A 252 -1.84 -22.70 -5.91
C LEU A 252 -1.85 -21.56 -6.93
N GLN A 253 -1.42 -21.82 -8.16
CA GLN A 253 -1.45 -20.83 -9.25
C GLN A 253 -2.88 -20.35 -9.51
N HIS A 254 -3.87 -21.26 -9.47
CA HIS A 254 -5.28 -20.91 -9.61
C HIS A 254 -5.76 -19.99 -8.47
N ILE A 255 -5.40 -20.25 -7.21
CA ILE A 255 -5.70 -19.38 -6.08
C ILE A 255 -5.19 -17.98 -6.34
N ILE A 256 -3.92 -17.84 -6.76
CA ILE A 256 -3.34 -16.53 -7.08
C ILE A 256 -4.11 -15.83 -8.21
N LEU A 257 -4.36 -16.52 -9.31
CA LEU A 257 -5.04 -15.94 -10.49
C LEU A 257 -6.52 -15.61 -10.24
N SER A 258 -7.13 -16.16 -9.21
CA SER A 258 -8.57 -16.01 -8.95
C SER A 258 -8.91 -15.25 -7.67
N HIS A 259 -7.92 -14.82 -6.85
CA HIS A 259 -8.22 -14.27 -5.54
C HIS A 259 -8.98 -12.92 -5.58
N HIS A 260 -8.90 -12.12 -6.64
CA HIS A 260 -9.76 -10.95 -6.79
C HIS A 260 -11.24 -11.31 -6.99
N GLY A 261 -11.56 -12.56 -7.34
CA GLY A 261 -12.89 -13.14 -7.34
C GLY A 261 -13.79 -12.78 -8.52
N ARG A 262 -13.49 -11.73 -9.26
CA ARG A 262 -14.29 -11.24 -10.40
C ARG A 262 -13.40 -10.76 -11.54
N TYR A 263 -13.90 -10.91 -12.78
CA TYR A 263 -13.20 -10.43 -13.98
C TYR A 263 -13.03 -8.91 -13.98
N GLU A 264 -14.03 -8.18 -13.49
CA GLU A 264 -14.05 -6.72 -13.39
C GLU A 264 -12.96 -6.20 -12.44
N PHE A 265 -12.49 -7.04 -11.50
CA PHE A 265 -11.41 -6.72 -10.58
C PHE A 265 -10.03 -7.18 -11.09
N GLY A 266 -9.96 -7.60 -12.37
CA GLY A 266 -8.72 -8.03 -13.01
C GLY A 266 -8.34 -9.49 -12.76
N SER A 267 -9.21 -10.31 -12.15
CA SER A 267 -8.98 -11.75 -12.02
C SER A 267 -9.09 -12.42 -13.38
N PRO A 268 -8.06 -13.09 -13.92
CA PRO A 268 -8.18 -13.81 -15.19
C PRO A 268 -9.00 -15.11 -15.08
N LYS A 269 -9.29 -15.57 -13.86
CA LYS A 269 -10.12 -16.73 -13.54
C LYS A 269 -11.03 -16.42 -12.36
N LEU A 270 -12.21 -17.06 -12.31
CA LEU A 270 -13.03 -17.09 -11.11
C LEU A 270 -12.57 -18.19 -10.16
N PRO A 271 -12.75 -18.06 -8.82
CA PRO A 271 -12.45 -19.10 -7.86
C PRO A 271 -13.18 -20.42 -8.20
N ALA A 272 -12.44 -21.50 -8.39
CA ALA A 272 -12.98 -22.82 -8.77
C ALA A 272 -12.66 -23.92 -7.75
N VAL A 273 -11.98 -23.57 -6.64
CA VAL A 273 -11.77 -24.48 -5.51
C VAL A 273 -12.21 -23.79 -4.22
N PRO A 274 -12.61 -24.57 -3.18
CA PRO A 274 -13.12 -24.00 -1.93
C PRO A 274 -12.14 -23.05 -1.24
N GLU A 275 -10.84 -23.36 -1.25
CA GLU A 275 -9.81 -22.51 -0.67
C GLU A 275 -9.68 -21.16 -1.41
N ALA A 276 -9.82 -21.15 -2.74
CA ALA A 276 -9.74 -19.92 -3.51
C ALA A 276 -10.88 -18.96 -3.19
N ILE A 277 -12.12 -19.46 -3.05
CA ILE A 277 -13.25 -18.59 -2.68
C ILE A 277 -13.14 -18.13 -1.22
N ALA A 278 -12.61 -18.97 -0.32
CA ALA A 278 -12.36 -18.57 1.06
C ALA A 278 -11.32 -17.44 1.13
N ILE A 279 -10.19 -17.56 0.42
CA ILE A 279 -9.15 -16.53 0.36
C ILE A 279 -9.71 -15.24 -0.23
N HIS A 280 -10.47 -15.31 -1.34
CA HIS A 280 -11.12 -14.13 -1.92
C HIS A 280 -11.94 -13.34 -0.89
N HIS A 281 -12.76 -14.03 -0.09
CA HIS A 281 -13.61 -13.35 0.89
C HIS A 281 -12.83 -12.80 2.08
N LEU A 282 -11.79 -13.49 2.54
CA LEU A 282 -10.91 -13.00 3.62
C LEU A 282 -10.13 -11.78 3.20
N ASP A 283 -9.52 -11.80 2.02
CA ASP A 283 -8.82 -10.69 1.39
C ASP A 283 -9.73 -9.47 1.22
N ASN A 284 -10.90 -9.68 0.58
CA ASN A 284 -11.87 -8.61 0.36
C ASN A 284 -12.42 -8.04 1.68
N LEU A 285 -12.56 -8.85 2.73
CA LEU A 285 -12.99 -8.38 4.05
C LEU A 285 -11.98 -7.40 4.64
N ASP A 286 -10.69 -7.78 4.71
CA ASP A 286 -9.63 -6.90 5.24
C ASP A 286 -9.56 -5.60 4.43
N ALA A 287 -9.51 -5.72 3.09
CA ALA A 287 -9.47 -4.58 2.19
C ALA A 287 -10.64 -3.62 2.41
N LYS A 288 -11.88 -4.12 2.45
CA LYS A 288 -13.08 -3.29 2.59
C LYS A 288 -13.18 -2.65 3.98
N VAL A 289 -12.96 -3.40 5.05
CA VAL A 289 -12.97 -2.85 6.42
C VAL A 289 -11.95 -1.73 6.54
N LYS A 290 -10.71 -1.95 6.06
CA LYS A 290 -9.66 -0.93 6.11
C LYS A 290 -10.03 0.32 5.29
N MET A 291 -10.69 0.17 4.14
CA MET A 291 -11.17 1.30 3.34
C MET A 291 -12.21 2.14 4.11
N TYR A 292 -13.18 1.49 4.78
CA TYR A 292 -14.19 2.19 5.58
C TYR A 292 -13.57 2.92 6.77
N VAL A 293 -12.66 2.27 7.51
CA VAL A 293 -11.94 2.88 8.62
C VAL A 293 -11.13 4.09 8.15
N THR A 294 -10.38 3.94 7.06
CA THR A 294 -9.58 5.04 6.49
C THR A 294 -10.44 6.21 6.02
N GLU A 295 -11.64 5.95 5.48
CA GLU A 295 -12.57 7.02 5.07
C GLU A 295 -13.09 7.80 6.29
N ILE A 296 -13.37 7.12 7.40
CA ILE A 296 -13.76 7.75 8.67
C ILE A 296 -12.61 8.61 9.23
N GLU A 297 -11.38 8.10 9.20
CA GLU A 297 -10.20 8.80 9.70
C GLU A 297 -9.84 10.06 8.89
N LYS A 298 -10.07 10.03 7.57
CA LYS A 298 -9.77 11.16 6.66
C LYS A 298 -10.74 12.31 6.81
N ASP A 299 -12.03 12.01 6.99
CA ASP A 299 -13.08 13.01 7.08
C ASP A 299 -13.39 13.32 8.55
N ARG A 300 -12.64 14.26 9.12
CA ARG A 300 -12.74 14.68 10.52
C ARG A 300 -13.70 15.85 10.73
N ASP A 301 -14.60 16.18 9.79
CA ASP A 301 -15.61 17.21 10.05
C ASP A 301 -16.54 16.75 11.17
N PRO A 302 -16.53 17.42 12.35
CA PRO A 302 -17.37 17.03 13.47
C PRO A 302 -18.85 17.44 13.31
N GLN A 303 -19.18 18.23 12.28
CA GLN A 303 -20.54 18.74 12.06
C GLN A 303 -21.38 17.82 11.17
N ASP A 304 -20.73 16.92 10.39
CA ASP A 304 -21.43 15.95 9.57
C ASP A 304 -21.17 14.52 10.06
N ASN A 305 -22.24 13.76 10.32
CA ASN A 305 -22.15 12.35 10.69
C ASN A 305 -21.76 11.44 9.53
N TRP A 306 -21.71 11.94 8.32
CA TRP A 306 -21.42 11.20 7.11
C TRP A 306 -20.14 11.71 6.43
N SER A 307 -19.42 10.80 5.79
CA SER A 307 -18.33 11.17 4.89
C SER A 307 -18.88 11.78 3.59
N ASN A 308 -18.00 12.36 2.79
CA ASN A 308 -18.30 12.62 1.39
C ASN A 308 -18.57 11.31 0.64
N TYR A 309 -19.26 11.39 -0.50
CA TYR A 309 -19.49 10.20 -1.33
C TYR A 309 -18.18 9.64 -1.86
N ASN A 310 -17.89 8.39 -1.51
CA ASN A 310 -16.71 7.68 -1.97
C ASN A 310 -17.07 6.84 -3.20
N ARG A 311 -16.46 7.13 -4.35
CA ARG A 311 -16.76 6.46 -5.62
C ARG A 311 -16.35 4.98 -5.63
N VAL A 312 -15.32 4.60 -4.89
CA VAL A 312 -14.83 3.21 -4.82
C VAL A 312 -15.71 2.35 -3.92
N LEU A 313 -16.25 2.96 -2.87
CA LEU A 313 -17.21 2.31 -1.97
C LEU A 313 -18.65 2.39 -2.48
N GLU A 314 -18.89 3.25 -3.48
CA GLU A 314 -20.22 3.55 -4.05
C GLU A 314 -21.24 4.01 -3.00
N THR A 315 -20.75 4.61 -1.91
CA THR A 315 -21.58 5.08 -0.80
C THR A 315 -20.90 6.21 -0.01
N LYS A 316 -21.66 6.80 0.93
CA LYS A 316 -21.14 7.59 2.04
C LYS A 316 -20.94 6.68 3.25
N VAL A 317 -19.94 6.96 4.08
CA VAL A 317 -19.67 6.21 5.30
C VAL A 317 -20.22 6.97 6.52
N TYR A 318 -20.95 6.27 7.39
CA TYR A 318 -21.41 6.82 8.67
C TYR A 318 -20.26 6.81 9.68
N LYS A 319 -19.91 8.00 10.17
CA LYS A 319 -18.69 8.22 10.98
C LYS A 319 -18.89 8.04 12.48
N VAL A 320 -20.14 8.13 12.95
CA VAL A 320 -20.41 8.14 14.40
C VAL A 320 -20.09 6.78 15.03
N ASP A 321 -19.32 6.79 16.10
CA ASP A 321 -19.13 5.63 16.95
C ASP A 321 -20.30 5.53 17.94
N VAL A 322 -21.24 4.62 17.67
CA VAL A 322 -22.47 4.44 18.46
C VAL A 322 -22.25 3.61 19.73
N THR A 323 -21.12 2.93 19.83
CA THR A 323 -20.77 2.09 20.98
C THR A 323 -19.73 2.73 21.89
N ASN A 324 -19.05 3.76 21.42
CA ASN A 324 -17.86 4.39 22.02
C ASN A 324 -16.68 3.42 22.24
N ASP A 325 -16.62 2.33 21.45
CA ASP A 325 -15.59 1.29 21.57
C ASP A 325 -14.46 1.45 20.53
N ARG A 326 -14.58 2.40 19.58
CA ARG A 326 -13.51 2.62 18.59
C ARG A 326 -12.30 3.26 19.27
N PRO A 327 -11.09 2.75 19.07
CA PRO A 327 -9.88 3.40 19.55
C PRO A 327 -9.79 4.83 18.97
N THR A 328 -9.52 5.79 19.83
CA THR A 328 -9.35 7.23 19.51
C THR A 328 -8.03 7.48 18.79
#